data_2cd778bcfd5ce69e4f85ec22d4edd624
#
_entry.id   2cd778bcfd5ce69e4f85ec22d4edd624
#
_cell.length_a   1.000
_cell.length_b   1.000
_cell.length_c   1.000
_cell.angle_alpha   90.00
_cell.angle_beta   90.00
_cell.angle_gamma   90.00
#
_symmetry.space_group_name_H-M   'P 1'
#
loop_
_entity.id
_entity.type
_entity.pdbx_description
1 polymer ?
#
loop_
_entity_poly.entity_id
_entity_poly.type
_entity_poly.pdbx_seq_one_letter_code
_entity_poly.pdbx_strand_id
1 'polypeptide(L)'
;MEKQRESSRARRIRRTKLDWFGIIMMFVLLVCSLAIFARLMATKMLTTTNMVLIMVALLVVNGLHIFVQLPLRRNKLGKLICGVLAVVLSVVMIYGTVAAGAVQSALNKISGIMVEKQVTAVIVMKEDDATELGDTRGYKFGILANRDQENTRKLLSAMQESMGQIDTREYETPAAMADALYDDEIQAMILNEGYISLLSEQEDYSDFSSHTKIIYEYVTEHEITSIKPSGSITKQPFVIYCSGSDERDSDINAKSRSDVNILAVVNPKTRQILLINTPRDYYLPLAFNGELDKLTHAGMYGVQESMAVLDNLYGTKTSYYGRINFWGLIDIVDALGGIDVYSDYSFTTAAGDVAGYGDREYSYTEGWNHMNGIEALTFSRERYSFSDGDNQRGKNQMKVIQAIIEKATSPSVLAKYQDLLKAVSDNFITNISYDQISSLVQMMQKDGASWNIQTMSATQGSGDTMQPCYSSYGELLYVMPPDYDSVNRIREVIDQVMNGEEIVLPAE
;
A
#
# COMPACT_ATOMS: atom_id res chain seq x y z
N MET A 1 -21.90 50.65 69.72
CA MET A 1 -20.83 50.31 68.75
C MET A 1 -20.67 48.82 68.51
N GLU A 2 -21.56 47.99 68.98
CA GLU A 2 -21.45 46.49 68.86
C GLU A 2 -22.32 45.89 67.73
N LYS A 3 -23.23 46.65 67.13
CA LYS A 3 -24.11 46.19 66.04
C LYS A 3 -23.51 46.36 64.59
N GLN A 4 -22.33 46.96 64.46
CA GLN A 4 -21.68 47.13 63.18
C GLN A 4 -20.55 46.10 62.88
N ARG A 5 -20.20 45.22 63.81
CA ARG A 5 -19.17 44.19 63.68
C ARG A 5 -19.67 42.85 63.16
N GLU A 6 -20.97 42.61 63.03
CA GLU A 6 -21.53 41.33 62.54
C GLU A 6 -21.84 41.28 61.06
N SER A 7 -21.63 42.37 60.30
CA SER A 7 -21.95 42.39 58.86
C SER A 7 -20.81 41.92 57.88
N SER A 8 -19.67 41.56 58.44
CA SER A 8 -18.51 41.09 57.61
C SER A 8 -18.18 39.60 57.67
N ARG A 9 -19.09 38.79 58.25
CA ARG A 9 -18.97 37.33 57.99
C ARG A 9 -19.28 37.06 56.57
N ALA A 10 -18.20 36.94 55.69
CA ALA A 10 -18.28 36.47 54.36
C ALA A 10 -19.24 35.28 54.30
N ARG A 11 -20.42 35.46 53.69
CA ARG A 11 -21.39 34.38 53.47
C ARG A 11 -20.63 33.29 52.72
N ARG A 12 -20.19 32.22 53.38
CA ARG A 12 -19.66 31.01 52.77
C ARG A 12 -20.76 30.50 51.83
N ILE A 13 -20.58 30.72 50.52
CA ILE A 13 -21.49 30.24 49.49
C ILE A 13 -21.49 28.71 49.61
N ARG A 14 -22.58 28.15 50.09
CA ARG A 14 -22.78 26.70 50.21
C ARG A 14 -22.94 26.16 48.81
N ARG A 15 -21.91 25.45 48.29
CA ARG A 15 -21.92 24.82 46.97
C ARG A 15 -23.03 23.77 46.92
N THR A 16 -23.86 23.82 45.88
CA THR A 16 -24.91 22.83 45.60
C THR A 16 -24.30 21.61 44.92
N LYS A 17 -25.04 20.49 44.85
CA LYS A 17 -24.62 19.31 44.03
C LYS A 17 -24.36 19.68 42.60
N LEU A 18 -25.13 20.61 42.03
CA LEU A 18 -24.95 21.12 40.66
C LEU A 18 -23.66 21.91 40.51
N ASP A 19 -23.24 22.69 41.53
CA ASP A 19 -21.95 23.40 41.49
C ASP A 19 -20.78 22.43 41.51
N TRP A 20 -20.85 21.35 42.27
CA TRP A 20 -19.85 20.30 42.31
C TRP A 20 -19.77 19.55 40.97
N PHE A 21 -20.93 19.20 40.38
CA PHE A 21 -20.99 18.61 39.04
C PHE A 21 -20.30 19.52 38.01
N GLY A 22 -20.61 20.81 37.96
CA GLY A 22 -19.99 21.76 37.07
C GLY A 22 -18.48 21.89 37.26
N ILE A 23 -17.97 21.85 38.50
CA ILE A 23 -16.54 21.89 38.81
C ILE A 23 -15.84 20.60 38.30
N ILE A 24 -16.43 19.43 38.52
CA ILE A 24 -15.88 18.16 38.04
C ILE A 24 -15.81 18.21 36.51
N MET A 25 -16.89 18.61 35.84
CA MET A 25 -16.93 18.71 34.39
C MET A 25 -15.95 19.74 33.82
N MET A 26 -15.63 20.80 34.55
CA MET A 26 -14.58 21.76 34.20
C MET A 26 -13.20 21.07 34.09
N PHE A 27 -12.87 20.26 35.10
CA PHE A 27 -11.60 19.50 35.05
C PHE A 27 -11.58 18.43 33.95
N VAL A 28 -12.69 17.70 33.80
CA VAL A 28 -12.81 16.67 32.73
C VAL A 28 -12.65 17.31 31.36
N LEU A 29 -13.39 18.40 31.09
CA LEU A 29 -13.33 19.09 29.81
C LEU A 29 -11.92 19.64 29.51
N LEU A 30 -11.27 20.22 30.54
CA LEU A 30 -9.89 20.72 30.41
C LEU A 30 -8.90 19.58 30.08
N VAL A 31 -8.97 18.48 30.81
CA VAL A 31 -8.10 17.31 30.56
C VAL A 31 -8.34 16.74 29.16
N CYS A 32 -9.60 16.58 28.74
CA CYS A 32 -9.94 16.13 27.40
C CYS A 32 -9.43 17.10 26.31
N SER A 33 -9.55 18.43 26.56
CA SER A 33 -9.03 19.45 25.63
C SER A 33 -7.52 19.38 25.49
N LEU A 34 -6.80 19.20 26.60
CA LEU A 34 -5.34 19.04 26.57
C LEU A 34 -4.92 17.75 25.89
N ALA A 35 -5.64 16.65 26.16
CA ALA A 35 -5.35 15.35 25.58
C ALA A 35 -5.53 15.36 24.05
N ILE A 36 -6.67 15.85 23.53
CA ILE A 36 -6.89 15.94 22.09
C ILE A 36 -5.91 16.89 21.43
N PHE A 37 -5.61 18.05 22.02
CA PHE A 37 -4.66 19.01 21.48
C PHE A 37 -3.26 18.40 21.37
N ALA A 38 -2.77 17.77 22.45
CA ALA A 38 -1.47 17.10 22.47
C ALA A 38 -1.42 15.97 21.44
N ARG A 39 -2.52 15.21 21.29
CA ARG A 39 -2.61 14.12 20.32
C ARG A 39 -2.56 14.63 18.89
N LEU A 40 -3.33 15.68 18.57
CA LEU A 40 -3.32 16.31 17.24
C LEU A 40 -1.94 16.91 16.90
N MET A 41 -1.26 17.52 17.87
CA MET A 41 0.14 17.96 17.69
C MET A 41 1.06 16.80 17.34
N ALA A 42 0.90 15.67 18.01
CA ALA A 42 1.75 14.49 17.80
C ALA A 42 1.56 13.86 16.40
N THR A 43 0.37 13.99 15.80
CA THR A 43 0.13 13.51 14.42
C THR A 43 0.86 14.30 13.34
N LYS A 44 1.31 15.53 13.63
CA LYS A 44 1.95 16.42 12.63
C LYS A 44 1.17 16.60 11.32
N MET A 45 -0.13 16.31 11.29
CA MET A 45 -0.93 16.33 10.07
C MET A 45 -1.64 17.65 9.80
N LEU A 46 -1.79 18.46 10.83
CA LEU A 46 -2.47 19.75 10.73
C LEU A 46 -1.48 20.90 10.54
N THR A 47 -1.89 21.85 9.73
CA THR A 47 -1.11 23.09 9.56
C THR A 47 -1.05 23.89 10.88
N THR A 48 -0.02 24.70 11.06
CA THR A 48 0.11 25.60 12.23
C THR A 48 -1.12 26.47 12.39
N THR A 49 -1.70 26.98 11.30
CA THR A 49 -2.92 27.79 11.32
C THR A 49 -4.10 27.01 11.89
N ASN A 50 -4.33 25.77 11.42
CA ASN A 50 -5.40 24.92 11.93
C ASN A 50 -5.19 24.57 13.41
N MET A 51 -3.97 24.30 13.83
CA MET A 51 -3.64 24.05 15.25
C MET A 51 -3.92 25.27 16.14
N VAL A 52 -3.58 26.48 15.68
CA VAL A 52 -3.91 27.72 16.42
C VAL A 52 -5.42 27.91 16.52
N LEU A 53 -6.18 27.68 15.43
CA LEU A 53 -7.64 27.76 15.44
C LEU A 53 -8.27 26.79 16.44
N ILE A 54 -7.79 25.52 16.44
CA ILE A 54 -8.25 24.49 17.40
C ILE A 54 -7.92 24.92 18.84
N MET A 55 -6.71 25.40 19.08
CA MET A 55 -6.32 25.89 20.41
C MET A 55 -7.24 27.02 20.89
N VAL A 56 -7.49 28.02 20.05
CA VAL A 56 -8.40 29.13 20.36
C VAL A 56 -9.82 28.62 20.63
N ALA A 57 -10.34 27.72 19.80
CA ALA A 57 -11.66 27.11 19.99
C ALA A 57 -11.76 26.39 21.33
N LEU A 58 -10.77 25.56 21.69
CA LEU A 58 -10.70 24.86 22.96
C LEU A 58 -10.63 25.83 24.16
N LEU A 59 -9.84 26.91 24.05
CA LEU A 59 -9.76 27.95 25.07
C LEU A 59 -11.10 28.67 25.26
N VAL A 60 -11.80 29.01 24.18
CA VAL A 60 -13.13 29.66 24.23
C VAL A 60 -14.15 28.72 24.86
N VAL A 61 -14.20 27.45 24.48
CA VAL A 61 -15.12 26.45 25.07
C VAL A 61 -14.88 26.28 26.55
N ASN A 62 -13.63 26.10 26.98
CA ASN A 62 -13.28 26.00 28.40
C ASN A 62 -13.60 27.28 29.16
N GLY A 63 -13.26 28.45 28.59
CA GLY A 63 -13.54 29.77 29.19
C GLY A 63 -15.03 30.02 29.37
N LEU A 64 -15.86 29.70 28.38
CA LEU A 64 -17.33 29.80 28.47
C LEU A 64 -17.88 28.86 29.54
N HIS A 65 -17.40 27.63 29.62
CA HIS A 65 -17.80 26.67 30.62
C HIS A 65 -17.48 27.18 32.04
N ILE A 66 -16.23 27.62 32.26
CA ILE A 66 -15.79 28.20 33.53
C ILE A 66 -16.68 29.40 33.91
N PHE A 67 -16.91 30.33 32.97
CA PHE A 67 -17.70 31.52 33.18
C PHE A 67 -19.14 31.23 33.61
N VAL A 68 -19.80 30.24 32.99
CA VAL A 68 -21.18 29.84 33.37
C VAL A 68 -21.21 29.13 34.71
N GLN A 69 -20.19 28.34 35.05
CA GLN A 69 -20.14 27.55 36.30
C GLN A 69 -19.71 28.36 37.53
N LEU A 70 -19.30 29.63 37.38
CA LEU A 70 -18.92 30.48 38.50
C LEU A 70 -20.00 30.49 39.61
N PRO A 71 -19.61 30.37 40.87
CA PRO A 71 -20.56 30.28 42.00
C PRO A 71 -21.50 31.49 42.17
N LEU A 72 -21.09 32.64 41.68
CA LEU A 72 -21.87 33.90 41.75
C LEU A 72 -23.10 33.90 40.82
N ARG A 73 -23.18 33.03 39.84
CA ARG A 73 -24.33 32.94 38.92
C ARG A 73 -25.42 32.04 39.48
N ARG A 74 -26.66 32.61 39.61
CA ARG A 74 -27.84 31.91 40.16
C ARG A 74 -28.61 31.09 39.13
N ASN A 75 -28.26 31.14 37.84
CA ASN A 75 -29.00 30.44 36.80
C ASN A 75 -28.71 28.92 36.80
N LYS A 76 -29.54 28.17 37.52
CA LYS A 76 -29.43 26.70 37.65
C LYS A 76 -29.61 25.98 36.30
N LEU A 77 -30.54 26.45 35.44
CA LEU A 77 -30.79 25.84 34.16
C LEU A 77 -29.57 26.02 33.22
N GLY A 78 -28.99 27.20 33.16
CA GLY A 78 -27.77 27.46 32.39
C GLY A 78 -26.59 26.60 32.85
N LYS A 79 -26.40 26.41 34.15
CA LYS A 79 -25.37 25.52 34.71
C LYS A 79 -25.58 24.05 34.30
N LEU A 80 -26.83 23.57 34.34
CA LEU A 80 -27.17 22.20 33.95
C LEU A 80 -26.90 21.98 32.47
N ILE A 81 -27.42 22.86 31.61
CA ILE A 81 -27.22 22.77 30.14
C ILE A 81 -25.73 22.79 29.81
N CYS A 82 -24.98 23.73 30.39
CA CYS A 82 -23.54 23.83 30.14
C CYS A 82 -22.75 22.60 30.63
N GLY A 83 -23.17 22.00 31.76
CA GLY A 83 -22.60 20.77 32.27
C GLY A 83 -22.87 19.57 31.35
N VAL A 84 -24.09 19.45 30.83
CA VAL A 84 -24.45 18.39 29.86
C VAL A 84 -23.67 18.56 28.57
N LEU A 85 -23.57 19.79 28.04
CA LEU A 85 -22.74 20.08 26.86
C LEU A 85 -21.28 19.73 27.09
N ALA A 86 -20.73 19.97 28.28
CA ALA A 86 -19.37 19.59 28.63
C ALA A 86 -19.18 18.06 28.60
N VAL A 87 -20.18 17.28 29.06
CA VAL A 87 -20.15 15.82 28.94
C VAL A 87 -20.08 15.40 27.48
N VAL A 88 -20.98 15.92 26.65
CA VAL A 88 -21.02 15.59 25.23
C VAL A 88 -19.69 15.95 24.51
N LEU A 89 -19.19 17.17 24.76
CA LEU A 89 -17.92 17.62 24.17
C LEU A 89 -16.73 16.78 24.67
N SER A 90 -16.73 16.38 25.96
CA SER A 90 -15.67 15.50 26.48
C SER A 90 -15.69 14.12 25.79
N VAL A 91 -16.87 13.54 25.56
CA VAL A 91 -17.02 12.28 24.81
C VAL A 91 -16.51 12.43 23.40
N VAL A 92 -16.89 13.52 22.70
CA VAL A 92 -16.39 13.81 21.33
C VAL A 92 -14.86 13.96 21.31
N MET A 93 -14.28 14.66 22.30
CA MET A 93 -12.82 14.84 22.39
C MET A 93 -12.10 13.54 22.70
N ILE A 94 -12.65 12.67 23.55
CA ILE A 94 -12.09 11.34 23.84
C ILE A 94 -12.10 10.51 22.54
N TYR A 95 -13.25 10.46 21.85
CA TYR A 95 -13.35 9.76 20.56
C TYR A 95 -12.33 10.30 19.55
N GLY A 96 -12.23 11.63 19.40
CA GLY A 96 -11.25 12.27 18.51
C GLY A 96 -9.78 11.93 18.87
N THR A 97 -9.48 11.82 20.19
CA THR A 97 -8.14 11.45 20.66
C THR A 97 -7.81 10.00 20.27
N VAL A 98 -8.74 9.07 20.45
CA VAL A 98 -8.59 7.65 20.05
C VAL A 98 -8.47 7.53 18.55
N ALA A 99 -9.33 8.22 17.81
CA ALA A 99 -9.32 8.23 16.34
C ALA A 99 -8.00 8.75 15.76
N ALA A 100 -7.50 9.90 16.28
CA ALA A 100 -6.19 10.43 15.88
C ALA A 100 -5.03 9.45 16.20
N GLY A 101 -5.19 8.66 17.27
CA GLY A 101 -4.26 7.59 17.61
C GLY A 101 -4.25 6.45 16.61
N ALA A 102 -5.43 6.01 16.19
CA ALA A 102 -5.56 4.95 15.18
C ALA A 102 -4.96 5.37 13.83
N VAL A 103 -5.18 6.62 13.40
CA VAL A 103 -4.55 7.18 12.20
C VAL A 103 -3.03 7.13 12.26
N GLN A 104 -2.46 7.57 13.37
CA GLN A 104 -1.01 7.54 13.54
C GLN A 104 -0.46 6.12 13.52
N SER A 105 -1.14 5.17 14.15
CA SER A 105 -0.73 3.76 14.16
C SER A 105 -0.81 3.16 12.76
N ALA A 106 -1.89 3.40 12.02
CA ALA A 106 -2.06 2.93 10.65
C ALA A 106 -0.95 3.48 9.73
N LEU A 107 -0.69 4.80 9.79
CA LEU A 107 0.38 5.40 9.00
C LEU A 107 1.76 4.86 9.36
N ASN A 108 2.05 4.65 10.64
CA ASN A 108 3.33 4.06 11.05
C ASN A 108 3.49 2.62 10.53
N LYS A 109 2.38 1.89 10.37
CA LYS A 109 2.40 0.52 9.85
C LYS A 109 2.73 0.47 8.37
N ILE A 110 2.22 1.40 7.56
CA ILE A 110 2.39 1.40 6.10
C ILE A 110 3.60 2.20 5.62
N SER A 111 4.15 3.09 6.44
CA SER A 111 5.16 4.07 6.03
C SER A 111 6.56 3.73 6.52
N GLY A 112 7.57 4.13 5.73
CA GLY A 112 8.96 3.95 6.09
C GLY A 112 9.41 2.48 6.09
N ILE A 113 8.75 1.62 5.32
CA ILE A 113 9.10 0.21 5.21
C ILE A 113 10.40 0.09 4.42
N MET A 114 11.38 -0.51 5.05
CA MET A 114 12.75 -0.66 4.55
C MET A 114 13.22 -2.11 4.60
N VAL A 115 12.30 -3.07 4.71
CA VAL A 115 12.58 -4.50 4.78
C VAL A 115 11.64 -5.23 3.84
N GLU A 116 12.19 -6.12 3.02
CA GLU A 116 11.43 -7.11 2.25
C GLU A 116 11.69 -8.50 2.81
N LYS A 117 10.71 -9.36 2.66
CA LYS A 117 10.77 -10.76 3.07
C LYS A 117 10.94 -11.66 1.87
N GLN A 118 11.78 -12.67 2.02
CA GLN A 118 11.92 -13.76 1.06
C GLN A 118 11.42 -15.02 1.73
N VAL A 119 10.41 -15.64 1.13
CA VAL A 119 9.84 -16.89 1.63
C VAL A 119 10.43 -18.07 0.84
N THR A 120 10.99 -19.02 1.57
CA THR A 120 11.50 -20.29 1.02
C THR A 120 10.66 -21.41 1.61
N ALA A 121 9.99 -22.17 0.76
CA ALA A 121 9.04 -23.20 1.14
C ALA A 121 9.65 -24.59 1.08
N VAL A 122 9.21 -25.48 1.98
CA VAL A 122 9.36 -26.91 1.88
C VAL A 122 8.05 -27.49 1.34
N ILE A 123 8.14 -28.12 0.18
CA ILE A 123 7.02 -28.58 -0.61
C ILE A 123 7.09 -30.09 -0.72
N VAL A 124 5.97 -30.76 -0.50
CA VAL A 124 5.81 -32.22 -0.67
C VAL A 124 4.62 -32.51 -1.58
N MET A 125 4.47 -33.74 -2.04
CA MET A 125 3.26 -34.15 -2.75
C MET A 125 2.02 -33.98 -1.85
N LYS A 126 0.89 -33.64 -2.43
CA LYS A 126 -0.35 -33.38 -1.68
C LYS A 126 -0.81 -34.57 -0.86
N GLU A 127 -0.57 -35.76 -1.38
CA GLU A 127 -0.94 -37.06 -0.78
C GLU A 127 0.09 -37.53 0.26
N ASP A 128 1.23 -36.85 0.40
CA ASP A 128 2.23 -37.17 1.42
C ASP A 128 1.65 -36.98 2.83
N ASP A 129 2.00 -37.90 3.74
CA ASP A 129 1.51 -37.86 5.13
C ASP A 129 2.13 -36.72 5.96
N ALA A 130 3.27 -36.14 5.53
CA ALA A 130 3.91 -35.06 6.25
C ALA A 130 3.03 -33.81 6.28
N THR A 131 2.88 -33.22 7.47
CA THR A 131 2.10 -32.01 7.73
C THR A 131 2.95 -30.90 8.35
N GLU A 132 4.11 -31.25 8.88
CA GLU A 132 5.09 -30.32 9.45
C GLU A 132 6.53 -30.78 9.15
N LEU A 133 7.46 -29.88 9.33
CA LEU A 133 8.89 -30.17 9.03
C LEU A 133 9.42 -31.39 9.77
N GLY A 134 8.96 -31.64 11.01
CA GLY A 134 9.36 -32.77 11.83
C GLY A 134 9.04 -34.13 11.22
N ASP A 135 8.00 -34.22 10.38
CA ASP A 135 7.55 -35.44 9.72
C ASP A 135 8.47 -35.88 8.56
N THR A 136 9.30 -34.94 8.05
CA THR A 136 10.19 -35.16 6.90
C THR A 136 11.54 -35.76 7.25
N ARG A 137 11.70 -36.30 8.46
CA ARG A 137 12.97 -36.93 8.86
C ARG A 137 13.28 -38.14 7.98
N GLY A 138 14.45 -38.10 7.34
CA GLY A 138 14.90 -39.13 6.41
C GLY A 138 14.45 -38.91 4.96
N TYR A 139 13.76 -37.80 4.67
CA TYR A 139 13.44 -37.42 3.29
C TYR A 139 14.69 -36.94 2.59
N LYS A 140 14.71 -37.11 1.28
CA LYS A 140 15.68 -36.50 0.38
C LYS A 140 15.06 -35.23 -0.19
N PHE A 141 15.76 -34.11 -0.01
CA PHE A 141 15.30 -32.80 -0.43
C PHE A 141 15.95 -32.36 -1.74
N GLY A 142 15.15 -31.99 -2.72
CA GLY A 142 15.62 -31.29 -3.91
C GLY A 142 15.94 -29.83 -3.59
N ILE A 143 17.07 -29.35 -4.08
CA ILE A 143 17.50 -27.95 -3.99
C ILE A 143 18.03 -27.47 -5.34
N LEU A 144 17.99 -26.17 -5.60
CA LEU A 144 18.57 -25.59 -6.81
C LEU A 144 20.09 -25.50 -6.71
N ALA A 145 20.81 -25.89 -7.78
CA ALA A 145 22.27 -25.92 -7.81
C ALA A 145 22.89 -24.51 -7.85
N ASN A 146 22.29 -23.55 -8.57
CA ASN A 146 22.96 -22.32 -8.96
C ASN A 146 22.21 -21.04 -8.59
N ARG A 147 21.00 -21.12 -8.04
CA ARG A 147 20.19 -19.94 -7.71
C ARG A 147 19.61 -20.04 -6.31
N ASP A 148 19.33 -18.88 -5.70
CA ASP A 148 18.76 -18.73 -4.36
C ASP A 148 19.53 -19.49 -3.24
N GLN A 149 20.82 -19.68 -3.44
CA GLN A 149 21.71 -20.47 -2.58
C GLN A 149 21.79 -19.93 -1.14
N GLU A 150 21.69 -18.60 -0.95
CA GLU A 150 21.78 -17.99 0.37
C GLU A 150 20.58 -18.36 1.24
N ASN A 151 19.35 -18.22 0.69
CA ASN A 151 18.14 -18.53 1.42
C ASN A 151 17.98 -20.02 1.64
N THR A 152 18.29 -20.84 0.62
CA THR A 152 18.35 -22.31 0.75
C THR A 152 19.29 -22.76 1.85
N ARG A 153 20.52 -22.18 1.94
CA ARG A 153 21.48 -22.51 3.00
C ARG A 153 20.98 -22.11 4.38
N LYS A 154 20.32 -20.94 4.51
CA LYS A 154 19.75 -20.51 5.79
C LYS A 154 18.67 -21.47 6.27
N LEU A 155 17.76 -21.87 5.37
CA LEU A 155 16.74 -22.87 5.69
C LEU A 155 17.37 -24.21 6.06
N LEU A 156 18.29 -24.75 5.24
CA LEU A 156 18.98 -26.02 5.54
C LEU A 156 19.69 -25.99 6.90
N SER A 157 20.33 -24.85 7.27
CA SER A 157 20.94 -24.71 8.58
C SER A 157 19.92 -24.79 9.72
N ALA A 158 18.78 -24.13 9.58
CA ALA A 158 17.69 -24.20 10.57
C ALA A 158 17.09 -25.61 10.66
N MET A 159 16.94 -26.30 9.53
CA MET A 159 16.49 -27.69 9.49
C MET A 159 17.50 -28.63 10.19
N GLN A 160 18.79 -28.46 9.93
CA GLN A 160 19.86 -29.27 10.57
C GLN A 160 19.88 -29.11 12.08
N GLU A 161 19.65 -27.90 12.60
CA GLU A 161 19.56 -27.65 14.04
C GLU A 161 18.39 -28.41 14.69
N SER A 162 17.26 -28.55 13.98
CA SER A 162 16.04 -29.17 14.52
C SER A 162 15.94 -30.67 14.27
N MET A 163 16.45 -31.15 13.13
CA MET A 163 16.23 -32.52 12.65
C MET A 163 17.54 -33.34 12.54
N GLY A 164 18.70 -32.72 12.57
CA GLY A 164 19.98 -33.37 12.35
C GLY A 164 20.39 -33.38 10.88
N GLN A 165 21.01 -34.45 10.41
CA GLN A 165 21.50 -34.53 9.04
C GLN A 165 20.35 -34.51 8.03
N ILE A 166 20.49 -33.64 7.00
CA ILE A 166 19.56 -33.50 5.88
C ILE A 166 20.21 -34.06 4.62
N ASP A 167 19.52 -34.97 3.93
CA ASP A 167 19.94 -35.49 2.63
C ASP A 167 19.43 -34.58 1.51
N THR A 168 20.31 -34.05 0.67
CA THR A 168 19.96 -33.10 -0.39
C THR A 168 20.45 -33.58 -1.75
N ARG A 169 19.67 -33.31 -2.80
CA ARG A 169 20.06 -33.50 -4.19
C ARG A 169 19.89 -32.19 -4.96
N GLU A 170 20.91 -31.81 -5.73
CA GLU A 170 20.93 -30.59 -6.51
C GLU A 170 20.31 -30.81 -7.90
N TYR A 171 19.54 -29.79 -8.36
CA TYR A 171 18.90 -29.74 -9.67
C TYR A 171 19.20 -28.41 -10.32
N GLU A 172 19.34 -28.42 -11.64
CA GLU A 172 19.64 -27.22 -12.42
C GLU A 172 18.43 -26.29 -12.56
N THR A 173 17.21 -26.86 -12.57
CA THR A 173 15.97 -26.10 -12.80
C THR A 173 14.87 -26.51 -11.82
N PRO A 174 13.90 -25.63 -11.50
CA PRO A 174 12.71 -25.99 -10.74
C PRO A 174 11.88 -27.09 -11.40
N ALA A 175 11.79 -27.12 -12.74
CA ALA A 175 11.09 -28.14 -13.52
C ALA A 175 11.72 -29.54 -13.29
N ALA A 176 13.04 -29.68 -13.47
CA ALA A 176 13.71 -30.95 -13.20
C ALA A 176 13.57 -31.43 -11.75
N MET A 177 13.46 -30.49 -10.82
CA MET A 177 13.22 -30.80 -9.40
C MET A 177 11.76 -31.24 -9.17
N ALA A 178 10.79 -30.65 -9.88
CA ALA A 178 9.40 -31.07 -9.85
C ALA A 178 9.19 -32.46 -10.46
N ASP A 179 9.83 -32.78 -11.58
CA ASP A 179 9.85 -34.12 -12.17
C ASP A 179 10.36 -35.15 -11.18
N ALA A 180 11.47 -34.86 -10.52
CA ALA A 180 12.05 -35.76 -9.52
C ALA A 180 11.13 -35.95 -8.29
N LEU A 181 10.31 -34.96 -7.93
CA LEU A 181 9.27 -35.08 -6.90
C LEU A 181 8.11 -35.98 -7.38
N TYR A 182 7.65 -35.79 -8.61
CA TYR A 182 6.58 -36.60 -9.20
C TYR A 182 7.00 -38.07 -9.39
N ASP A 183 8.28 -38.28 -9.71
CA ASP A 183 8.87 -39.64 -9.90
C ASP A 183 9.33 -40.31 -8.60
N ASP A 184 9.07 -39.67 -7.42
CA ASP A 184 9.48 -40.15 -6.08
C ASP A 184 11.02 -40.32 -5.93
N GLU A 185 11.81 -39.68 -6.76
CA GLU A 185 13.29 -39.63 -6.62
C GLU A 185 13.72 -38.79 -5.41
N ILE A 186 12.92 -37.77 -5.08
CA ILE A 186 12.97 -36.95 -3.87
C ILE A 186 11.57 -36.92 -3.23
N GLN A 187 11.51 -36.71 -1.92
CA GLN A 187 10.23 -36.65 -1.21
C GLN A 187 9.82 -35.20 -0.88
N ALA A 188 10.75 -34.25 -0.98
CA ALA A 188 10.47 -32.83 -0.75
C ALA A 188 11.30 -31.93 -1.64
N MET A 189 10.78 -30.75 -1.97
CA MET A 189 11.51 -29.67 -2.64
C MET A 189 11.72 -28.51 -1.66
N ILE A 190 12.87 -27.86 -1.74
CA ILE A 190 13.12 -26.55 -1.12
C ILE A 190 13.17 -25.52 -2.23
N LEU A 191 12.18 -24.64 -2.26
CA LEU A 191 12.02 -23.67 -3.34
C LEU A 191 11.50 -22.33 -2.82
N ASN A 192 12.00 -21.25 -3.39
CA ASN A 192 11.46 -19.92 -3.16
C ASN A 192 10.07 -19.80 -3.82
N GLU A 193 9.11 -19.18 -3.15
CA GLU A 193 7.73 -19.02 -3.63
C GLU A 193 7.64 -18.37 -5.02
N GLY A 194 8.52 -17.42 -5.34
CA GLY A 194 8.56 -16.81 -6.67
C GLY A 194 8.77 -17.84 -7.79
N TYR A 195 9.56 -18.88 -7.56
CA TYR A 195 9.76 -19.95 -8.54
C TYR A 195 8.58 -20.91 -8.62
N ILE A 196 7.79 -21.07 -7.55
CA ILE A 196 6.55 -21.86 -7.59
C ILE A 196 5.57 -21.25 -8.60
N SER A 197 5.42 -19.93 -8.56
CA SER A 197 4.54 -19.24 -9.50
C SER A 197 5.05 -19.29 -10.95
N LEU A 198 6.38 -19.27 -11.17
CA LEU A 198 6.98 -19.44 -12.50
C LEU A 198 6.79 -20.87 -13.03
N LEU A 199 6.91 -21.88 -12.17
CA LEU A 199 6.67 -23.26 -12.53
C LEU A 199 5.23 -23.46 -13.00
N SER A 200 4.26 -22.88 -12.28
CA SER A 200 2.84 -22.93 -12.63
C SER A 200 2.46 -22.18 -13.93
N GLU A 201 3.33 -21.35 -14.49
CA GLU A 201 3.13 -20.73 -15.80
C GLU A 201 3.50 -21.67 -16.98
N GLN A 202 4.27 -22.71 -16.73
CA GLN A 202 4.62 -23.72 -17.73
C GLN A 202 3.45 -24.70 -17.91
N GLU A 203 3.15 -25.04 -19.17
CA GLU A 203 1.98 -25.88 -19.50
C GLU A 203 2.00 -27.21 -18.75
N ASP A 204 3.17 -27.86 -18.67
CA ASP A 204 3.37 -29.15 -18.02
C ASP A 204 3.24 -29.12 -16.49
N TYR A 205 3.31 -27.95 -15.87
CA TYR A 205 3.27 -27.75 -14.42
C TYR A 205 2.14 -26.81 -13.96
N SER A 206 1.20 -26.50 -14.86
CA SER A 206 0.10 -25.56 -14.57
C SER A 206 -0.76 -25.96 -13.37
N ASP A 207 -0.76 -27.24 -13.01
CA ASP A 207 -1.46 -27.83 -11.89
C ASP A 207 -0.55 -28.20 -10.69
N PHE A 208 0.73 -27.78 -10.70
CA PHE A 208 1.72 -28.08 -9.67
C PHE A 208 1.19 -27.82 -8.26
N SER A 209 0.61 -26.64 -8.02
CA SER A 209 0.04 -26.26 -6.72
C SER A 209 -1.18 -27.10 -6.32
N SER A 210 -1.85 -27.77 -7.25
CA SER A 210 -2.96 -28.67 -6.95
C SER A 210 -2.50 -30.09 -6.53
N HIS A 211 -1.32 -30.51 -6.98
CA HIS A 211 -0.68 -31.79 -6.70
C HIS A 211 0.31 -31.75 -5.53
N THR A 212 0.65 -30.57 -5.06
CA THR A 212 1.62 -30.37 -3.97
C THR A 212 1.01 -29.62 -2.80
N LYS A 213 1.72 -29.59 -1.68
CA LYS A 213 1.41 -28.75 -0.52
C LYS A 213 2.69 -28.23 0.13
N ILE A 214 2.62 -27.00 0.63
CA ILE A 214 3.65 -26.41 1.47
C ILE A 214 3.44 -26.90 2.90
N ILE A 215 4.47 -27.44 3.54
CA ILE A 215 4.44 -27.94 4.91
C ILE A 215 5.27 -27.09 5.86
N TYR A 216 6.15 -26.24 5.32
CA TYR A 216 6.97 -25.33 6.11
C TYR A 216 7.41 -24.15 5.26
N GLU A 217 7.41 -22.97 5.88
CA GLU A 217 7.90 -21.71 5.28
C GLU A 217 9.01 -21.12 6.15
N TYR A 218 10.10 -20.75 5.52
CA TYR A 218 11.21 -20.08 6.16
C TYR A 218 11.35 -18.67 5.59
N VAL A 219 11.18 -17.67 6.47
CA VAL A 219 11.21 -16.27 6.08
C VAL A 219 12.58 -15.68 6.38
N THR A 220 13.22 -15.11 5.37
CA THR A 220 14.43 -14.27 5.52
C THR A 220 14.07 -12.82 5.27
N GLU A 221 14.63 -11.91 6.08
CA GLU A 221 14.45 -10.48 5.92
C GLU A 221 15.66 -9.87 5.21
N HIS A 222 15.38 -9.00 4.23
CA HIS A 222 16.37 -8.26 3.46
C HIS A 222 16.12 -6.76 3.60
N GLU A 223 17.16 -6.01 4.00
CA GLU A 223 17.06 -4.56 4.07
C GLU A 223 16.97 -3.94 2.66
N ILE A 224 16.00 -3.07 2.46
CA ILE A 224 15.89 -2.22 1.28
C ILE A 224 16.85 -1.05 1.48
N THR A 225 17.92 -1.00 0.69
CA THR A 225 18.89 0.10 0.74
C THR A 225 18.23 1.36 0.20
N SER A 226 17.90 2.32 1.04
CA SER A 226 17.22 3.54 0.59
C SER A 226 18.14 4.42 -0.26
N ILE A 227 17.70 4.74 -1.46
CA ILE A 227 18.18 5.95 -2.13
C ILE A 227 17.57 7.12 -1.34
N LYS A 228 18.39 7.77 -0.49
CA LYS A 228 17.91 8.94 0.24
C LYS A 228 17.57 10.03 -0.78
N PRO A 229 16.28 10.43 -0.87
CA PRO A 229 15.92 11.51 -1.78
C PRO A 229 16.66 12.78 -1.39
N SER A 230 17.23 13.47 -2.36
CA SER A 230 17.83 14.77 -2.15
C SER A 230 16.74 15.83 -2.05
N GLY A 231 16.45 16.32 -0.85
CA GLY A 231 15.58 17.49 -0.65
C GLY A 231 14.21 17.19 -0.04
N SER A 232 13.36 18.21 -0.03
CA SER A 232 12.02 18.13 0.56
C SER A 232 11.00 17.60 -0.45
N ILE A 233 10.25 16.55 -0.07
CA ILE A 233 9.17 15.94 -0.88
C ILE A 233 8.08 16.94 -1.30
N THR A 234 7.96 18.10 -0.61
CA THR A 234 7.01 19.16 -0.96
C THR A 234 7.62 20.26 -1.84
N LYS A 235 8.92 20.19 -2.14
CA LYS A 235 9.64 21.28 -2.84
C LYS A 235 10.44 20.81 -4.06
N GLN A 236 10.78 19.54 -4.14
CA GLN A 236 11.56 18.98 -5.24
C GLN A 236 10.75 17.91 -5.95
N PRO A 237 10.87 17.79 -7.26
CA PRO A 237 10.31 16.67 -8.00
C PRO A 237 10.90 15.34 -7.51
N PHE A 238 10.12 14.29 -7.60
CA PHE A 238 10.53 12.94 -7.20
C PHE A 238 9.76 11.88 -8.00
N VAL A 239 10.28 10.66 -7.98
CA VAL A 239 9.67 9.52 -8.67
C VAL A 239 9.28 8.47 -7.64
N ILE A 240 8.09 7.91 -7.81
CA ILE A 240 7.54 6.78 -7.02
C ILE A 240 7.33 5.62 -7.96
N TYR A 241 7.81 4.44 -7.60
CA TYR A 241 7.43 3.19 -8.24
C TYR A 241 6.19 2.62 -7.55
N CYS A 242 5.13 2.41 -8.32
CA CYS A 242 3.90 1.79 -7.86
C CYS A 242 3.85 0.35 -8.38
N SER A 243 3.91 -0.62 -7.45
CA SER A 243 3.88 -2.05 -7.71
C SER A 243 2.55 -2.65 -7.27
N GLY A 244 1.93 -3.43 -8.13
CA GLY A 244 0.75 -4.23 -7.82
C GLY A 244 1.06 -5.72 -7.93
N SER A 245 0.73 -6.49 -6.90
CA SER A 245 0.89 -7.95 -6.84
C SER A 245 -0.47 -8.63 -6.82
N ASP A 246 -0.58 -9.80 -7.49
CA ASP A 246 -1.80 -10.61 -7.47
C ASP A 246 -1.80 -11.68 -6.37
N GLU A 247 -0.77 -11.72 -5.54
CA GLU A 247 -0.68 -12.68 -4.45
C GLU A 247 -1.76 -12.44 -3.40
N ARG A 248 -2.53 -13.51 -3.14
CA ARG A 248 -3.75 -13.46 -2.31
C ARG A 248 -3.48 -13.71 -0.84
N ASP A 249 -2.48 -14.55 -0.52
CA ASP A 249 -2.24 -15.07 0.82
C ASP A 249 -0.86 -14.71 1.39
N SER A 250 -0.01 -14.03 0.61
CA SER A 250 1.33 -13.67 1.04
C SER A 250 1.36 -12.33 1.80
N ASP A 251 2.34 -12.21 2.69
CA ASP A 251 2.67 -10.94 3.33
C ASP A 251 3.03 -9.90 2.25
N ILE A 252 2.38 -8.75 2.25
CA ILE A 252 2.64 -7.64 1.31
C ILE A 252 4.12 -7.22 1.26
N ASN A 253 4.91 -7.56 2.28
CA ASN A 253 6.36 -7.37 2.30
C ASN A 253 7.13 -8.49 1.58
N ALA A 254 6.48 -9.60 1.21
CA ALA A 254 7.15 -10.69 0.53
C ALA A 254 7.59 -10.25 -0.88
N LYS A 255 8.77 -10.71 -1.31
CA LYS A 255 9.22 -10.55 -2.68
C LYS A 255 8.35 -11.41 -3.58
N SER A 256 7.77 -10.79 -4.59
CA SER A 256 6.84 -11.43 -5.50
C SER A 256 6.91 -10.79 -6.88
N ARG A 257 6.27 -11.39 -7.86
CA ARG A 257 6.09 -10.77 -9.18
C ARG A 257 5.30 -9.47 -9.05
N SER A 258 5.62 -8.51 -9.91
CA SER A 258 4.87 -7.26 -10.02
C SER A 258 4.07 -7.22 -11.31
N ASP A 259 2.76 -7.37 -11.19
CA ASP A 259 1.85 -7.37 -12.34
C ASP A 259 1.44 -5.96 -12.78
N VAL A 260 1.63 -4.98 -11.92
CA VAL A 260 1.45 -3.55 -12.19
C VAL A 260 2.78 -2.84 -11.95
N ASN A 261 3.30 -2.20 -12.99
CA ASN A 261 4.56 -1.49 -12.96
C ASN A 261 4.36 -0.06 -13.46
N ILE A 262 4.09 0.86 -12.52
CA ILE A 262 3.81 2.26 -12.84
C ILE A 262 4.85 3.15 -12.15
N LEU A 263 5.46 4.06 -12.93
CA LEU A 263 6.21 5.19 -12.37
C LEU A 263 5.30 6.40 -12.25
N ALA A 264 5.22 6.99 -11.06
CA ALA A 264 4.58 8.27 -10.82
C ALA A 264 5.67 9.34 -10.67
N VAL A 265 5.81 10.21 -11.67
CA VAL A 265 6.70 11.37 -11.65
C VAL A 265 5.93 12.55 -11.09
N VAL A 266 6.32 13.01 -9.91
CA VAL A 266 5.58 14.01 -9.14
C VAL A 266 6.36 15.30 -9.03
N ASN A 267 5.77 16.40 -9.48
CA ASN A 267 6.31 17.73 -9.24
C ASN A 267 5.39 18.55 -8.30
N PRO A 268 5.73 18.66 -7.02
CA PRO A 268 4.88 19.34 -6.04
C PRO A 268 4.80 20.86 -6.24
N LYS A 269 5.76 21.47 -6.95
CA LYS A 269 5.73 22.91 -7.23
C LYS A 269 4.71 23.29 -8.29
N THR A 270 4.64 22.49 -9.35
CA THR A 270 3.73 22.70 -10.48
C THR A 270 2.42 21.94 -10.34
N ARG A 271 2.27 21.12 -9.29
CA ARG A 271 1.11 20.26 -9.05
C ARG A 271 0.82 19.31 -10.21
N GLN A 272 1.86 18.73 -10.76
CA GLN A 272 1.78 17.77 -11.84
C GLN A 272 2.16 16.37 -11.38
N ILE A 273 1.43 15.39 -11.87
CA ILE A 273 1.72 13.96 -11.73
C ILE A 273 1.64 13.35 -13.12
N LEU A 274 2.74 12.74 -13.56
CA LEU A 274 2.77 11.91 -14.75
C LEU A 274 2.81 10.46 -14.31
N LEU A 275 1.81 9.67 -14.68
CA LEU A 275 1.75 8.24 -14.46
C LEU A 275 2.21 7.51 -15.73
N ILE A 276 3.16 6.61 -15.60
CA ILE A 276 3.76 5.88 -16.73
C ILE A 276 3.56 4.40 -16.47
N ASN A 277 2.72 3.76 -17.28
CA ASN A 277 2.56 2.31 -17.26
C ASN A 277 3.64 1.64 -18.12
N THR A 278 4.32 0.64 -17.57
CA THR A 278 5.22 -0.24 -18.31
C THR A 278 4.64 -1.66 -18.26
N PRO A 279 4.34 -2.27 -19.42
CA PRO A 279 3.76 -3.61 -19.46
C PRO A 279 4.59 -4.62 -18.66
N ARG A 280 3.94 -5.51 -17.94
CA ARG A 280 4.61 -6.50 -17.09
C ARG A 280 5.51 -7.47 -17.86
N ASP A 281 5.16 -7.74 -19.11
CA ASP A 281 5.90 -8.65 -19.99
C ASP A 281 7.01 -7.95 -20.80
N TYR A 282 7.30 -6.67 -20.54
CA TYR A 282 8.40 -5.94 -21.17
C TYR A 282 9.71 -6.67 -20.96
N TYR A 283 10.41 -6.95 -22.07
CA TYR A 283 11.63 -7.75 -22.10
C TYR A 283 12.86 -6.86 -21.91
N LEU A 284 13.37 -6.85 -20.70
CA LEU A 284 14.37 -5.89 -20.24
C LEU A 284 15.54 -6.60 -19.56
N PRO A 285 16.76 -6.00 -19.61
CA PRO A 285 17.87 -6.52 -18.82
C PRO A 285 17.62 -6.27 -17.32
N LEU A 286 17.76 -7.32 -16.52
CA LEU A 286 17.82 -7.22 -15.07
C LEU A 286 19.01 -6.34 -14.66
N ALA A 287 18.82 -5.48 -13.67
CA ALA A 287 19.83 -4.50 -13.28
C ALA A 287 21.03 -5.14 -12.57
N PHE A 288 20.80 -6.23 -11.82
CA PHE A 288 21.86 -6.89 -11.04
C PHE A 288 22.84 -7.74 -11.87
N ASN A 289 22.43 -8.26 -13.04
CA ASN A 289 23.27 -9.16 -13.84
C ASN A 289 23.29 -8.85 -15.34
N GLY A 290 22.38 -8.03 -15.85
CA GLY A 290 22.25 -7.68 -17.27
C GLY A 290 21.57 -8.73 -18.14
N GLU A 291 21.13 -9.86 -17.57
CA GLU A 291 20.42 -10.90 -18.31
C GLU A 291 18.99 -10.48 -18.62
N LEU A 292 18.49 -10.91 -19.77
CA LEU A 292 17.16 -10.50 -20.24
C LEU A 292 16.05 -11.29 -19.55
N ASP A 293 14.99 -10.58 -19.14
CA ASP A 293 13.83 -11.18 -18.48
C ASP A 293 12.58 -10.30 -18.66
N LYS A 294 11.42 -10.81 -18.25
CA LYS A 294 10.20 -10.00 -18.12
C LYS A 294 10.32 -9.02 -16.94
N LEU A 295 9.80 -7.84 -17.10
CA LEU A 295 9.75 -6.84 -16.02
C LEU A 295 9.05 -7.36 -14.75
N THR A 296 7.97 -8.15 -14.90
CA THR A 296 7.25 -8.74 -13.76
C THR A 296 8.17 -9.61 -12.89
N HIS A 297 9.14 -10.31 -13.48
CA HIS A 297 10.08 -11.18 -12.78
C HIS A 297 11.11 -10.40 -11.96
N ALA A 298 11.40 -9.14 -12.31
CA ALA A 298 12.28 -8.28 -11.51
C ALA A 298 11.79 -8.16 -10.06
N GLY A 299 10.47 -8.17 -9.84
CA GLY A 299 9.87 -8.14 -8.51
C GLY A 299 10.24 -9.32 -7.60
N MET A 300 10.56 -10.48 -8.17
CA MET A 300 11.01 -11.67 -7.42
C MET A 300 12.38 -11.45 -6.75
N TYR A 301 13.19 -10.55 -7.31
CA TYR A 301 14.49 -10.14 -6.75
C TYR A 301 14.37 -8.95 -5.80
N GLY A 302 13.18 -8.38 -5.69
CA GLY A 302 12.83 -7.30 -4.77
C GLY A 302 12.42 -6.00 -5.45
N VAL A 303 11.80 -5.11 -4.67
CA VAL A 303 11.30 -3.83 -5.19
C VAL A 303 12.43 -2.96 -5.77
N GLN A 304 13.63 -3.05 -5.20
CA GLN A 304 14.79 -2.30 -5.69
C GLN A 304 15.22 -2.73 -7.09
N GLU A 305 15.12 -4.02 -7.40
CA GLU A 305 15.43 -4.52 -8.73
C GLU A 305 14.44 -3.98 -9.76
N SER A 306 13.13 -4.04 -9.47
CA SER A 306 12.11 -3.44 -10.35
C SER A 306 12.34 -1.94 -10.56
N MET A 307 12.65 -1.20 -9.49
CA MET A 307 13.00 0.22 -9.59
C MET A 307 14.23 0.46 -10.47
N ALA A 308 15.29 -0.33 -10.29
CA ALA A 308 16.54 -0.18 -11.04
C ALA A 308 16.38 -0.52 -12.53
N VAL A 309 15.59 -1.54 -12.85
CA VAL A 309 15.25 -1.88 -14.26
C VAL A 309 14.51 -0.72 -14.93
N LEU A 310 13.52 -0.13 -14.27
CA LEU A 310 12.77 1.01 -14.79
C LEU A 310 13.62 2.29 -14.85
N ASP A 311 14.49 2.50 -13.87
CA ASP A 311 15.45 3.63 -13.87
C ASP A 311 16.42 3.53 -15.05
N ASN A 312 16.91 2.33 -15.37
CA ASN A 312 17.73 2.08 -16.57
C ASN A 312 16.93 2.32 -17.86
N LEU A 313 15.66 1.91 -17.90
CA LEU A 313 14.80 2.09 -19.07
C LEU A 313 14.51 3.56 -19.34
N TYR A 314 14.16 4.33 -18.32
CA TYR A 314 13.68 5.72 -18.47
C TYR A 314 14.72 6.80 -18.13
N GLY A 315 15.86 6.44 -17.57
CA GLY A 315 16.89 7.40 -17.14
C GLY A 315 16.50 8.15 -15.85
N THR A 316 15.63 7.56 -15.04
CA THR A 316 15.13 8.15 -13.79
C THR A 316 16.02 7.80 -12.59
N LYS A 317 15.67 8.35 -11.43
CA LYS A 317 16.19 7.96 -10.11
C LYS A 317 15.00 7.82 -9.16
N THR A 318 14.42 6.67 -9.15
CA THR A 318 13.27 6.35 -8.32
C THR A 318 13.67 6.34 -6.85
N SER A 319 13.03 7.18 -6.05
CA SER A 319 13.38 7.37 -4.63
C SER A 319 12.40 6.69 -3.69
N TYR A 320 11.17 6.50 -4.16
CA TYR A 320 10.09 5.96 -3.37
C TYR A 320 9.41 4.80 -4.07
N TYR A 321 8.78 3.94 -3.27
CA TYR A 321 7.86 2.95 -3.80
C TYR A 321 6.56 2.91 -2.99
N GLY A 322 5.51 2.41 -3.63
CA GLY A 322 4.27 1.96 -3.01
C GLY A 322 3.92 0.60 -3.57
N ARG A 323 3.66 -0.38 -2.70
CA ARG A 323 3.22 -1.71 -3.09
C ARG A 323 1.83 -1.97 -2.56
N ILE A 324 0.97 -2.53 -3.39
CA ILE A 324 -0.41 -2.87 -3.08
C ILE A 324 -0.74 -4.27 -3.61
N ASN A 325 -1.56 -5.02 -2.89
CA ASN A 325 -2.16 -6.24 -3.39
C ASN A 325 -3.64 -6.02 -3.78
N PHE A 326 -4.32 -7.05 -4.26
CA PHE A 326 -5.73 -6.96 -4.67
C PHE A 326 -6.67 -6.51 -3.55
N TRP A 327 -6.46 -7.01 -2.34
CA TRP A 327 -7.26 -6.62 -1.18
C TRP A 327 -7.10 -5.13 -0.86
N GLY A 328 -5.87 -4.63 -0.97
CA GLY A 328 -5.58 -3.21 -0.77
C GLY A 328 -6.26 -2.31 -1.79
N LEU A 329 -6.35 -2.74 -3.05
CA LEU A 329 -7.10 -1.99 -4.07
C LEU A 329 -8.59 -1.94 -3.74
N ILE A 330 -9.18 -3.08 -3.36
CA ILE A 330 -10.59 -3.16 -2.95
C ILE A 330 -10.82 -2.24 -1.75
N ASP A 331 -10.00 -2.37 -0.71
CA ASP A 331 -10.15 -1.62 0.54
C ASP A 331 -10.00 -0.10 0.32
N ILE A 332 -9.05 0.34 -0.52
CA ILE A 332 -8.88 1.76 -0.87
C ILE A 332 -10.13 2.30 -1.55
N VAL A 333 -10.61 1.61 -2.58
CA VAL A 333 -11.76 2.10 -3.36
C VAL A 333 -13.01 2.14 -2.49
N ASP A 334 -13.25 1.12 -1.67
CA ASP A 334 -14.42 1.08 -0.78
C ASP A 334 -14.34 2.15 0.33
N ALA A 335 -13.16 2.38 0.90
CA ALA A 335 -12.95 3.45 1.89
C ALA A 335 -13.13 4.86 1.30
N LEU A 336 -12.81 5.04 0.02
CA LEU A 336 -13.09 6.27 -0.72
C LEU A 336 -14.60 6.45 -1.03
N GLY A 337 -15.41 5.41 -0.82
CA GLY A 337 -16.83 5.37 -1.15
C GLY A 337 -17.08 5.18 -2.64
N GLY A 338 -16.24 4.39 -3.30
CA GLY A 338 -16.23 4.16 -4.73
C GLY A 338 -15.44 5.20 -5.52
N ILE A 339 -15.14 4.88 -6.76
CA ILE A 339 -14.47 5.76 -7.73
C ILE A 339 -15.26 5.85 -9.03
N ASP A 340 -15.09 6.95 -9.75
CA ASP A 340 -15.69 7.14 -11.07
C ASP A 340 -14.61 6.94 -12.14
N VAL A 341 -14.79 5.93 -13.01
CA VAL A 341 -13.81 5.55 -14.04
C VAL A 341 -14.47 5.62 -15.42
N TYR A 342 -13.78 6.22 -16.38
CA TYR A 342 -14.22 6.25 -17.77
C TYR A 342 -13.78 4.99 -18.51
N SER A 343 -14.72 4.21 -19.02
CA SER A 343 -14.47 3.05 -19.88
C SER A 343 -14.53 3.43 -21.35
N ASP A 344 -13.56 2.99 -22.15
CA ASP A 344 -13.54 3.20 -23.60
C ASP A 344 -14.51 2.25 -24.33
N TYR A 345 -14.92 1.18 -23.66
CA TYR A 345 -15.73 0.11 -24.25
C TYR A 345 -16.82 -0.33 -23.29
N SER A 346 -17.93 -0.83 -23.87
CA SER A 346 -18.86 -1.67 -23.12
C SER A 346 -18.40 -3.13 -23.20
N PHE A 347 -18.28 -3.79 -22.04
CA PHE A 347 -17.85 -5.18 -21.97
C PHE A 347 -18.38 -5.87 -20.70
N THR A 348 -18.33 -7.19 -20.70
CA THR A 348 -18.62 -8.03 -19.54
C THR A 348 -17.45 -8.97 -19.32
N THR A 349 -16.96 -9.05 -18.09
CA THR A 349 -15.86 -9.96 -17.74
C THR A 349 -16.32 -11.41 -17.83
N ALA A 350 -15.38 -12.33 -18.07
CA ALA A 350 -15.68 -13.76 -17.91
C ALA A 350 -16.11 -14.04 -16.45
N ALA A 351 -17.01 -15.02 -16.29
CA ALA A 351 -17.34 -15.52 -14.96
C ALA A 351 -16.09 -16.12 -14.32
N GLY A 352 -15.85 -15.80 -13.07
CA GLY A 352 -14.72 -16.30 -12.31
C GLY A 352 -14.70 -15.75 -10.89
N ASP A 353 -14.14 -16.51 -9.97
CA ASP A 353 -13.94 -16.05 -8.60
C ASP A 353 -12.75 -15.10 -8.53
N VAL A 354 -13.04 -13.81 -8.42
CA VAL A 354 -12.04 -12.78 -8.21
C VAL A 354 -11.95 -12.47 -6.72
N ALA A 355 -10.81 -12.75 -6.13
CA ALA A 355 -10.50 -12.45 -4.73
C ALA A 355 -11.49 -13.08 -3.72
N GLY A 356 -12.06 -14.26 -3.99
CA GLY A 356 -12.97 -14.95 -3.08
C GLY A 356 -14.41 -14.40 -3.04
N TYR A 357 -14.76 -13.48 -3.96
CA TYR A 357 -16.13 -12.94 -4.05
C TYR A 357 -17.12 -13.84 -4.81
N GLY A 358 -16.69 -15.05 -5.21
CA GLY A 358 -17.48 -16.03 -5.93
C GLY A 358 -17.53 -15.78 -7.44
N ASP A 359 -17.97 -16.82 -8.17
CA ASP A 359 -18.10 -16.76 -9.62
C ASP A 359 -19.18 -15.74 -10.02
N ARG A 360 -18.73 -14.61 -10.59
CA ARG A 360 -19.60 -13.53 -11.06
C ARG A 360 -19.05 -12.91 -12.33
N GLU A 361 -19.99 -12.42 -13.15
CA GLU A 361 -19.70 -11.54 -14.27
C GLU A 361 -19.93 -10.09 -13.83
N TYR A 362 -19.03 -9.21 -14.27
CA TYR A 362 -19.15 -7.77 -14.05
C TYR A 362 -19.26 -7.07 -15.40
N SER A 363 -20.26 -6.18 -15.52
CA SER A 363 -20.55 -5.47 -16.77
C SER A 363 -20.26 -3.99 -16.64
N TYR A 364 -19.58 -3.44 -17.62
CA TYR A 364 -19.23 -2.03 -17.73
C TYR A 364 -19.77 -1.45 -19.02
N THR A 365 -20.12 -0.17 -18.98
CA THR A 365 -20.62 0.56 -20.17
C THR A 365 -19.57 1.55 -20.65
N GLU A 366 -19.50 1.77 -21.95
CA GLU A 366 -18.72 2.90 -22.51
C GLU A 366 -19.15 4.21 -21.83
N GLY A 367 -18.18 5.01 -21.38
CA GLY A 367 -18.43 6.22 -20.60
C GLY A 367 -18.13 6.05 -19.11
N TRP A 368 -18.72 6.91 -18.28
CA TRP A 368 -18.47 6.93 -16.84
C TRP A 368 -19.18 5.79 -16.11
N ASN A 369 -18.41 5.03 -15.31
CA ASN A 369 -18.90 3.98 -14.42
C ASN A 369 -18.50 4.32 -12.99
N HIS A 370 -19.46 4.29 -12.07
CA HIS A 370 -19.18 4.33 -10.64
C HIS A 370 -18.89 2.92 -10.15
N MET A 371 -17.73 2.70 -9.58
CA MET A 371 -17.22 1.36 -9.22
C MET A 371 -16.92 1.29 -7.74
N ASN A 372 -17.34 0.23 -7.07
CA ASN A 372 -16.84 -0.20 -5.77
C ASN A 372 -15.50 -0.94 -5.93
N GLY A 373 -14.91 -1.42 -4.81
CA GLY A 373 -13.58 -2.02 -4.82
C GLY A 373 -13.45 -3.24 -5.72
N ILE A 374 -14.41 -4.19 -5.66
CA ILE A 374 -14.35 -5.40 -6.47
C ILE A 374 -14.60 -5.08 -7.95
N GLU A 375 -15.48 -4.14 -8.26
CA GLU A 375 -15.73 -3.69 -9.64
C GLU A 375 -14.47 -3.00 -10.21
N ALA A 376 -13.81 -2.15 -9.44
CA ALA A 376 -12.55 -1.53 -9.86
C ALA A 376 -11.43 -2.57 -10.07
N LEU A 377 -11.33 -3.59 -9.22
CA LEU A 377 -10.37 -4.67 -9.39
C LEU A 377 -10.66 -5.48 -10.66
N THR A 378 -11.91 -5.91 -10.87
CA THR A 378 -12.28 -6.70 -12.06
C THR A 378 -12.11 -5.89 -13.34
N PHE A 379 -12.45 -4.60 -13.34
CA PHE A 379 -12.19 -3.69 -14.47
C PHE A 379 -10.69 -3.59 -14.79
N SER A 380 -9.85 -3.48 -13.79
CA SER A 380 -8.39 -3.34 -13.95
C SER A 380 -7.67 -4.62 -14.34
N ARG A 381 -8.32 -5.79 -14.21
CA ARG A 381 -7.74 -7.10 -14.54
C ARG A 381 -8.20 -7.66 -15.88
N GLU A 382 -9.32 -7.14 -16.43
CA GLU A 382 -9.89 -7.67 -17.66
C GLU A 382 -8.95 -7.49 -18.85
N ARG A 383 -8.74 -8.56 -19.60
CA ARG A 383 -7.92 -8.60 -20.82
C ARG A 383 -8.56 -9.38 -21.97
N TYR A 384 -9.40 -10.37 -21.64
CA TYR A 384 -9.95 -11.29 -22.63
C TYR A 384 -11.09 -10.68 -23.45
N SER A 385 -11.75 -9.66 -22.90
CA SER A 385 -12.81 -8.92 -23.59
C SER A 385 -12.29 -7.96 -24.68
N PHE A 386 -10.97 -7.79 -24.79
CA PHE A 386 -10.36 -6.78 -25.68
C PHE A 386 -9.46 -7.43 -26.72
N SER A 387 -9.53 -6.92 -27.95
CA SER A 387 -8.61 -7.33 -29.03
C SER A 387 -7.15 -6.95 -28.74
N ASP A 388 -6.92 -5.88 -27.98
CA ASP A 388 -5.62 -5.36 -27.56
C ASP A 388 -5.11 -5.98 -26.24
N GLY A 389 -5.92 -6.86 -25.65
CA GLY A 389 -5.55 -7.72 -24.53
C GLY A 389 -4.86 -6.98 -23.38
N ASP A 390 -3.61 -7.27 -23.18
CA ASP A 390 -2.78 -6.76 -22.07
C ASP A 390 -2.55 -5.25 -22.11
N ASN A 391 -2.49 -4.65 -23.31
CA ASN A 391 -2.37 -3.20 -23.46
C ASN A 391 -3.60 -2.48 -22.92
N GLN A 392 -4.82 -2.99 -23.23
CA GLN A 392 -6.04 -2.40 -22.68
C GLN A 392 -6.14 -2.58 -21.17
N ARG A 393 -5.69 -3.73 -20.63
CA ARG A 393 -5.57 -3.94 -19.18
C ARG A 393 -4.70 -2.86 -18.55
N GLY A 394 -3.52 -2.59 -19.11
CA GLY A 394 -2.64 -1.53 -18.63
C GLY A 394 -3.31 -0.15 -18.62
N LYS A 395 -4.05 0.21 -19.68
CA LYS A 395 -4.83 1.46 -19.73
C LYS A 395 -5.91 1.49 -18.64
N ASN A 396 -6.64 0.39 -18.45
CA ASN A 396 -7.67 0.29 -17.41
C ASN A 396 -7.07 0.44 -15.99
N GLN A 397 -5.91 -0.16 -15.73
CA GLN A 397 -5.16 0.01 -14.47
C GLN A 397 -4.81 1.47 -14.22
N MET A 398 -4.31 2.17 -15.24
CA MET A 398 -3.98 3.60 -15.16
C MET A 398 -5.19 4.46 -14.81
N LYS A 399 -6.34 4.20 -15.46
CA LYS A 399 -7.60 4.92 -15.19
C LYS A 399 -8.09 4.70 -13.76
N VAL A 400 -8.00 3.48 -13.24
CA VAL A 400 -8.35 3.17 -11.84
C VAL A 400 -7.42 3.91 -10.88
N ILE A 401 -6.11 3.89 -11.10
CA ILE A 401 -5.14 4.59 -10.25
C ILE A 401 -5.35 6.11 -10.32
N GLN A 402 -5.57 6.66 -11.50
CA GLN A 402 -5.88 8.08 -11.66
C GLN A 402 -7.13 8.46 -10.86
N ALA A 403 -8.22 7.71 -11.00
CA ALA A 403 -9.46 7.95 -10.27
C ALA A 403 -9.29 7.85 -8.74
N ILE A 404 -8.48 6.90 -8.26
CA ILE A 404 -8.09 6.79 -6.85
C ILE A 404 -7.35 8.05 -6.39
N ILE A 405 -6.34 8.50 -7.12
CA ILE A 405 -5.55 9.69 -6.75
C ILE A 405 -6.43 10.94 -6.76
N GLU A 406 -7.24 11.15 -7.80
CA GLU A 406 -8.17 12.29 -7.90
C GLU A 406 -9.14 12.31 -6.72
N LYS A 407 -9.72 11.16 -6.38
CA LYS A 407 -10.66 11.03 -5.25
C LYS A 407 -9.94 11.25 -3.91
N ALA A 408 -8.79 10.61 -3.70
CA ALA A 408 -8.00 10.71 -2.47
C ALA A 408 -7.48 12.14 -2.20
N THR A 409 -7.21 12.90 -3.26
CA THR A 409 -6.75 14.30 -3.16
C THR A 409 -7.90 15.30 -3.04
N SER A 410 -9.15 14.86 -3.15
CA SER A 410 -10.32 15.73 -3.06
C SER A 410 -10.60 16.20 -1.61
N PRO A 411 -11.13 17.42 -1.40
CA PRO A 411 -11.45 17.94 -0.07
C PRO A 411 -12.45 17.07 0.70
N SER A 412 -13.33 16.34 0.02
CA SER A 412 -14.34 15.48 0.63
C SER A 412 -13.75 14.26 1.34
N VAL A 413 -12.62 13.75 0.88
CA VAL A 413 -11.94 12.59 1.46
C VAL A 413 -11.09 12.97 2.66
N LEU A 414 -10.61 14.21 2.75
CA LEU A 414 -9.88 14.69 3.93
C LEU A 414 -10.68 14.52 5.23
N ALA A 415 -12.01 14.51 5.17
CA ALA A 415 -12.88 14.23 6.31
C ALA A 415 -12.98 12.74 6.67
N LYS A 416 -12.71 11.83 5.72
CA LYS A 416 -12.78 10.35 5.87
C LYS A 416 -11.41 9.68 5.91
N TYR A 417 -10.35 10.47 5.99
CA TYR A 417 -8.96 9.99 5.91
C TYR A 417 -8.62 8.88 6.93
N GLN A 418 -9.32 8.85 8.07
CA GLN A 418 -9.13 7.83 9.10
C GLN A 418 -9.56 6.43 8.62
N ASP A 419 -10.71 6.36 7.96
CA ASP A 419 -11.25 5.09 7.46
C ASP A 419 -10.38 4.57 6.32
N LEU A 420 -9.92 5.47 5.44
CA LEU A 420 -9.00 5.15 4.36
C LEU A 420 -7.69 4.55 4.88
N LEU A 421 -7.02 5.22 5.83
CA LEU A 421 -5.75 4.74 6.37
C LEU A 421 -5.88 3.41 7.11
N LYS A 422 -6.99 3.19 7.80
CA LYS A 422 -7.25 1.91 8.45
C LYS A 422 -7.47 0.79 7.44
N ALA A 423 -8.21 1.07 6.38
CA ALA A 423 -8.48 0.10 5.32
C ALA A 423 -7.19 -0.37 4.62
N VAL A 424 -6.28 0.57 4.29
CA VAL A 424 -5.05 0.23 3.57
C VAL A 424 -3.94 -0.36 4.45
N SER A 425 -4.07 -0.30 5.77
CA SER A 425 -2.94 -0.57 6.69
C SER A 425 -2.39 -2.00 6.66
N ASP A 426 -3.13 -2.95 6.11
CA ASP A 426 -2.74 -4.35 6.03
C ASP A 426 -2.26 -4.76 4.62
N ASN A 427 -2.63 -4.00 3.60
CA ASN A 427 -2.51 -4.38 2.20
C ASN A 427 -1.77 -3.35 1.33
N PHE A 428 -1.13 -2.35 1.97
CA PHE A 428 -0.32 -1.33 1.31
C PHE A 428 0.91 -1.00 2.14
N ILE A 429 2.06 -0.88 1.49
CA ILE A 429 3.32 -0.46 2.11
C ILE A 429 4.06 0.57 1.24
N THR A 430 4.86 1.41 1.89
CA THR A 430 5.73 2.38 1.21
C THR A 430 6.97 2.72 2.05
N ASN A 431 8.06 3.10 1.39
CA ASN A 431 9.22 3.68 2.06
C ASN A 431 9.09 5.19 2.30
N ILE A 432 8.03 5.85 1.84
CA ILE A 432 7.76 7.24 2.19
C ILE A 432 7.52 7.30 3.70
N SER A 433 8.31 8.11 4.41
CA SER A 433 8.20 8.18 5.86
C SER A 433 6.92 8.91 6.31
N TYR A 434 6.50 8.63 7.55
CA TYR A 434 5.38 9.31 8.19
C TYR A 434 5.48 10.86 8.08
N ASP A 435 6.66 11.42 8.37
CA ASP A 435 6.88 12.87 8.33
C ASP A 435 6.75 13.43 6.91
N GLN A 436 7.16 12.67 5.89
CA GLN A 436 7.01 13.04 4.49
C GLN A 436 5.56 13.02 4.04
N ILE A 437 4.80 11.97 4.40
CA ILE A 437 3.35 11.88 4.13
C ILE A 437 2.63 13.04 4.81
N SER A 438 2.93 13.30 6.08
CA SER A 438 2.34 14.42 6.83
C SER A 438 2.62 15.78 6.18
N SER A 439 3.84 15.96 5.64
CA SER A 439 4.22 17.20 4.94
C SER A 439 3.45 17.39 3.63
N LEU A 440 3.20 16.32 2.87
CA LEU A 440 2.37 16.35 1.66
C LEU A 440 0.91 16.69 2.01
N VAL A 441 0.35 16.07 3.04
CA VAL A 441 -1.02 16.37 3.51
C VAL A 441 -1.15 17.83 3.96
N GLN A 442 -0.18 18.35 4.72
CA GLN A 442 -0.18 19.77 5.12
C GLN A 442 -0.09 20.71 3.91
N MET A 443 0.72 20.35 2.91
CA MET A 443 0.83 21.13 1.67
C MET A 443 -0.50 21.20 0.94
N MET A 444 -1.22 20.06 0.82
CA MET A 444 -2.54 20.00 0.18
C MET A 444 -3.59 20.81 0.95
N GLN A 445 -3.58 20.77 2.30
CA GLN A 445 -4.49 21.53 3.14
C GLN A 445 -4.25 23.05 3.06
N LYS A 446 -3.02 23.47 2.75
CA LYS A 446 -2.62 24.89 2.81
C LYS A 446 -3.19 25.70 1.66
N ASP A 447 -3.21 25.17 0.46
CA ASP A 447 -3.58 25.91 -0.76
C ASP A 447 -4.77 25.31 -1.51
N GLY A 448 -5.17 24.07 -1.20
CA GLY A 448 -6.32 23.40 -1.83
C GLY A 448 -6.19 23.26 -3.35
N ALA A 449 -4.99 23.38 -3.90
CA ALA A 449 -4.76 23.34 -5.33
C ALA A 449 -5.00 21.93 -5.88
N SER A 450 -5.68 21.84 -7.02
CA SER A 450 -5.85 20.60 -7.77
C SER A 450 -4.54 20.16 -8.41
N TRP A 451 -4.40 18.85 -8.64
CA TRP A 451 -3.29 18.27 -9.36
C TRP A 451 -3.65 18.05 -10.83
N ASN A 452 -2.72 18.36 -11.73
CA ASN A 452 -2.79 17.97 -13.13
C ASN A 452 -2.19 16.56 -13.23
N ILE A 453 -3.04 15.55 -13.48
CA ILE A 453 -2.66 14.16 -13.60
C ILE A 453 -2.75 13.76 -15.07
N GLN A 454 -1.62 13.33 -15.63
CA GLN A 454 -1.49 12.89 -17.02
C GLN A 454 -0.98 11.45 -17.05
N THR A 455 -1.32 10.70 -18.07
CA THR A 455 -0.97 9.29 -18.21
C THR A 455 -0.24 9.01 -19.51
N MET A 456 0.70 8.08 -19.50
CA MET A 456 1.36 7.50 -20.66
C MET A 456 1.55 6.01 -20.47
N SER A 457 1.47 5.24 -21.55
CA SER A 457 1.81 3.82 -21.54
C SER A 457 2.94 3.53 -22.53
N ALA A 458 3.90 2.73 -22.10
CA ALA A 458 4.91 2.19 -23.01
C ALA A 458 4.27 1.14 -23.93
N THR A 459 4.62 1.16 -25.20
CA THR A 459 4.02 0.30 -26.24
C THR A 459 4.94 -0.82 -26.66
N GLN A 460 4.37 -1.88 -27.23
CA GLN A 460 5.13 -3.00 -27.79
C GLN A 460 5.84 -2.58 -29.07
N GLY A 461 7.15 -2.86 -29.14
CA GLY A 461 7.95 -2.73 -30.33
C GLY A 461 7.88 -3.95 -31.25
N SER A 462 8.60 -3.87 -32.35
CA SER A 462 8.80 -5.01 -33.25
C SER A 462 9.82 -5.99 -32.67
N GLY A 463 9.61 -7.28 -32.85
CA GLY A 463 10.54 -8.32 -32.43
C GLY A 463 9.83 -9.65 -32.17
N ASP A 464 10.61 -10.67 -31.86
CA ASP A 464 10.09 -11.98 -31.48
C ASP A 464 9.52 -11.91 -30.07
N THR A 465 8.30 -12.40 -29.90
CA THR A 465 7.57 -12.41 -28.64
C THR A 465 7.76 -13.68 -27.82
N MET A 466 8.49 -14.67 -28.35
CA MET A 466 8.88 -15.88 -27.60
C MET A 466 10.38 -15.85 -27.37
N GLN A 467 10.81 -15.53 -26.16
CA GLN A 467 12.23 -15.33 -25.81
C GLN A 467 12.62 -16.10 -24.55
N PRO A 468 13.88 -16.52 -24.45
CA PRO A 468 14.39 -17.14 -23.23
C PRO A 468 14.46 -16.11 -22.10
N CYS A 469 13.87 -16.44 -20.97
CA CYS A 469 13.88 -15.57 -19.78
C CYS A 469 14.85 -16.12 -18.72
N TYR A 470 15.60 -15.21 -18.10
CA TYR A 470 16.57 -15.59 -17.06
C TYR A 470 15.90 -16.34 -15.92
N SER A 471 14.81 -15.81 -15.34
CA SER A 471 14.14 -16.41 -14.18
C SER A 471 13.54 -17.78 -14.47
N SER A 472 13.17 -18.05 -15.73
CA SER A 472 12.69 -19.37 -16.19
C SER A 472 13.80 -20.30 -16.69
N TYR A 473 15.05 -20.05 -16.33
CA TYR A 473 16.19 -20.89 -16.71
C TYR A 473 16.40 -21.02 -18.22
N GLY A 474 16.01 -20.02 -18.99
CA GLY A 474 16.14 -19.98 -20.44
C GLY A 474 14.96 -20.60 -21.21
N GLU A 475 13.92 -21.01 -20.50
CA GLU A 475 12.65 -21.39 -21.14
C GLU A 475 12.08 -20.23 -21.95
N LEU A 476 11.47 -20.57 -23.09
CA LEU A 476 10.83 -19.59 -23.96
C LEU A 476 9.48 -19.17 -23.37
N LEU A 477 9.40 -17.92 -22.98
CA LEU A 477 8.16 -17.32 -22.50
C LEU A 477 7.70 -16.23 -23.47
N TYR A 478 6.39 -15.98 -23.46
CA TYR A 478 5.86 -14.78 -24.12
C TYR A 478 6.44 -13.54 -23.49
N VAL A 479 6.98 -12.63 -24.29
CA VAL A 479 7.55 -11.35 -23.89
C VAL A 479 7.07 -10.23 -24.80
N MET A 480 7.20 -9.01 -24.33
CA MET A 480 6.88 -7.79 -25.04
C MET A 480 8.17 -7.02 -25.34
N PRO A 481 8.70 -7.06 -26.59
CA PRO A 481 9.85 -6.25 -26.94
C PRO A 481 9.56 -4.76 -26.74
N PRO A 482 10.47 -3.96 -26.16
CA PRO A 482 10.27 -2.53 -25.96
C PRO A 482 10.17 -1.76 -27.29
N ASP A 483 9.21 -0.84 -27.38
CA ASP A 483 9.20 0.22 -28.39
C ASP A 483 10.03 1.40 -27.90
N TYR A 484 11.26 1.51 -28.37
CA TYR A 484 12.17 2.58 -27.94
C TYR A 484 11.76 3.97 -28.40
N ASP A 485 10.93 4.13 -29.42
CA ASP A 485 10.36 5.43 -29.80
C ASP A 485 9.34 5.88 -28.74
N SER A 486 8.50 4.96 -28.27
CA SER A 486 7.61 5.20 -27.13
C SER A 486 8.39 5.52 -25.86
N VAL A 487 9.43 4.72 -25.54
CA VAL A 487 10.29 4.94 -24.37
C VAL A 487 10.97 6.31 -24.41
N ASN A 488 11.51 6.73 -25.56
CA ASN A 488 12.18 8.02 -25.71
C ASN A 488 11.20 9.18 -25.54
N ARG A 489 9.99 9.08 -26.10
CA ARG A 489 8.94 10.09 -25.87
C ARG A 489 8.56 10.20 -24.39
N ILE A 490 8.45 9.07 -23.69
CA ILE A 490 8.20 9.05 -22.25
C ILE A 490 9.34 9.75 -21.49
N ARG A 491 10.61 9.49 -21.84
CA ARG A 491 11.77 10.17 -21.23
C ARG A 491 11.70 11.68 -21.39
N GLU A 492 11.35 12.17 -22.58
CA GLU A 492 11.18 13.63 -22.83
C GLU A 492 10.11 14.24 -21.92
N VAL A 493 8.97 13.58 -21.74
CA VAL A 493 7.90 14.08 -20.88
C VAL A 493 8.29 13.99 -19.40
N ILE A 494 9.02 12.96 -18.98
CA ILE A 494 9.61 12.88 -17.63
C ILE A 494 10.49 14.10 -17.36
N ASP A 495 11.40 14.44 -18.29
CA ASP A 495 12.30 15.58 -18.17
C ASP A 495 11.52 16.90 -18.07
N GLN A 496 10.45 17.07 -18.85
CA GLN A 496 9.58 18.24 -18.77
C GLN A 496 8.98 18.40 -17.37
N VAL A 497 8.37 17.33 -16.82
CA VAL A 497 7.79 17.36 -15.47
C VAL A 497 8.86 17.63 -14.41
N MET A 498 10.02 16.98 -14.51
CA MET A 498 11.12 17.16 -13.55
C MET A 498 11.68 18.59 -13.60
N ASN A 499 11.71 19.24 -14.76
CA ASN A 499 12.14 20.62 -14.94
C ASN A 499 11.05 21.66 -14.59
N GLY A 500 9.82 21.21 -14.33
CA GLY A 500 8.70 22.07 -13.96
C GLY A 500 7.99 22.71 -15.16
N GLU A 501 8.14 22.15 -16.33
CA GLU A 501 7.37 22.54 -17.51
C GLU A 501 5.94 21.98 -17.41
N GLU A 502 4.96 22.74 -17.89
CA GLU A 502 3.58 22.29 -17.91
C GLU A 502 3.38 21.29 -19.05
N ILE A 503 2.87 20.10 -18.72
CA ILE A 503 2.57 19.08 -19.71
C ILE A 503 1.07 19.03 -20.00
N VAL A 504 0.73 18.90 -21.29
CA VAL A 504 -0.62 18.59 -21.79
C VAL A 504 -0.46 17.50 -22.83
N LEU A 505 -0.83 16.29 -22.46
CA LEU A 505 -0.80 15.15 -23.37
C LEU A 505 -2.09 15.05 -24.16
N PRO A 506 -2.07 14.58 -25.42
CA PRO A 506 -3.29 14.24 -26.15
C PRO A 506 -4.10 13.21 -25.32
N ALA A 507 -5.43 13.34 -25.34
CA ALA A 507 -6.28 12.27 -24.78
C ALA A 507 -6.02 10.99 -25.58
N GLU A 508 -5.54 9.93 -24.92
CA GLU A 508 -5.36 8.60 -25.52
C GLU A 508 -6.70 7.88 -25.73
#